data_d8c1dd749332811ca8a6b84e02f83c09
#
_entry.id   d8c1dd749332811ca8a6b84e02f83c09
#
_cell.length_a   1.000
_cell.length_b   1.000
_cell.length_c   1.000
_cell.angle_alpha   90.00
_cell.angle_beta   90.00
_cell.angle_gamma   90.00
#
_symmetry.space_group_name_H-M   'P 1'
#
loop_
_entity.id
_entity.type
_entity.pdbx_description
1 polymer ?
#
loop_
_entity_poly.entity_id
_entity_poly.type
_entity_poly.pdbx_seq_one_letter_code
_entity_poly.pdbx_strand_id
1 'polypeptide(L)'
;MMDATMTELCVSEAITLLNANCTDVFLDVLNRYENVIVVSDPPFNIGYHYDKYKDKMPVAEYFEMLSFVFGNTPSVVIHYPEELYKLAFRIGKFPERVVSWVYNSNTAKQHRDIAFFDVKPNFNAVRQPYKNLNDKRIQKRIAEGKTGARLYDWWNINQVKNVSKDKTNHPCQMPVEVMKNIIGVLPADATILDPFMGSGTTGVACAELGRRFVGIELDKGYFDIAISRITVAEKRGGENGCK
;
A
#
# COMPACT_ATOMS: atom_id res chain seq x y z
N MET A 1 31.52 -4.19 -12.29
CA MET A 1 30.44 -4.35 -11.28
C MET A 1 30.40 -3.04 -10.52
N MET A 2 29.43 -2.17 -10.80
CA MET A 2 29.20 -0.97 -9.99
C MET A 2 28.50 -1.43 -8.73
N ASP A 3 29.17 -1.28 -7.61
CA ASP A 3 28.60 -1.43 -6.27
C ASP A 3 27.45 -0.42 -6.15
N ALA A 4 26.22 -0.89 -6.27
CA ALA A 4 25.06 -0.06 -6.07
C ALA A 4 24.97 0.21 -4.56
N THR A 5 25.56 1.32 -4.13
CA THR A 5 25.56 1.75 -2.74
C THR A 5 24.11 1.91 -2.28
N MET A 6 23.64 0.91 -1.53
CA MET A 6 22.37 0.99 -0.80
C MET A 6 22.41 2.20 0.12
N THR A 7 21.41 3.07 0.05
CA THR A 7 21.24 4.16 1.01
C THR A 7 20.08 3.82 1.94
N GLU A 8 20.35 3.75 3.23
CA GLU A 8 19.34 3.59 4.27
C GLU A 8 19.14 4.93 4.99
N LEU A 9 17.89 5.31 5.22
CA LEU A 9 17.48 6.51 5.94
C LEU A 9 16.42 6.16 6.99
N CYS A 10 16.71 6.37 8.25
CA CYS A 10 15.72 6.36 9.32
C CYS A 10 15.05 7.74 9.39
N VAL A 11 13.76 7.82 9.04
CA VAL A 11 12.96 9.04 9.15
C VAL A 11 12.52 9.25 10.59
N SER A 12 12.17 8.16 11.29
CA SER A 12 11.85 8.11 12.72
C SER A 12 12.17 6.71 13.27
N GLU A 13 11.97 6.48 14.56
CA GLU A 13 12.11 5.13 15.15
C GLU A 13 11.16 4.10 14.50
N ALA A 14 10.05 4.56 13.95
CA ALA A 14 9.04 3.70 13.33
C ALA A 14 9.21 3.56 11.79
N ILE A 15 9.99 4.43 11.14
CA ILE A 15 10.02 4.53 9.66
C ILE A 15 11.44 4.48 9.12
N THR A 16 11.72 3.47 8.32
CA THR A 16 12.99 3.26 7.61
C THR A 16 12.75 3.20 6.10
N LEU A 17 13.58 3.89 5.33
CA LEU A 17 13.53 3.92 3.87
C LEU A 17 14.86 3.45 3.27
N LEU A 18 14.80 2.63 2.23
CA LEU A 18 15.95 2.07 1.53
C LEU A 18 15.91 2.46 0.06
N ASN A 19 16.97 3.12 -0.44
CA ASN A 19 17.17 3.28 -1.87
C ASN A 19 17.98 2.09 -2.38
N ALA A 20 17.30 1.09 -2.91
CA ALA A 20 17.88 -0.17 -3.34
C ALA A 20 16.97 -0.90 -4.33
N ASN A 21 17.49 -1.91 -5.01
CA ASN A 21 16.66 -2.90 -5.68
C ASN A 21 16.04 -3.83 -4.62
N CYS A 22 14.72 -3.98 -4.64
CA CYS A 22 14.01 -4.78 -3.63
C CYS A 22 14.49 -6.24 -3.62
N THR A 23 14.78 -6.84 -4.76
CA THR A 23 15.24 -8.24 -4.82
C THR A 23 16.58 -8.48 -4.11
N ASP A 24 17.40 -7.45 -3.98
CA ASP A 24 18.73 -7.57 -3.38
C ASP A 24 18.70 -7.48 -1.85
N VAL A 25 17.70 -6.78 -1.29
CA VAL A 25 17.61 -6.46 0.15
C VAL A 25 16.40 -7.06 0.85
N PHE A 26 15.45 -7.67 0.13
CA PHE A 26 14.17 -8.11 0.65
C PHE A 26 14.30 -9.11 1.81
N LEU A 27 15.14 -10.13 1.65
CA LEU A 27 15.34 -11.16 2.69
C LEU A 27 16.02 -10.58 3.93
N ASP A 28 16.98 -9.66 3.77
CA ASP A 28 17.62 -8.98 4.90
C ASP A 28 16.64 -8.14 5.68
N VAL A 29 15.72 -7.45 5.00
CA VAL A 29 14.62 -6.71 5.64
C VAL A 29 13.70 -7.65 6.40
N LEU A 30 13.29 -8.79 5.81
CA LEU A 30 12.46 -9.77 6.51
C LEU A 30 13.12 -10.35 7.76
N ASN A 31 14.43 -10.57 7.72
CA ASN A 31 15.20 -11.08 8.87
C ASN A 31 15.40 -10.03 9.97
N ARG A 32 15.37 -8.74 9.62
CA ARG A 32 15.62 -7.62 10.55
C ARG A 32 14.38 -7.17 11.32
N TYR A 33 13.18 -7.34 10.74
CA TYR A 33 11.93 -6.85 11.32
C TYR A 33 10.97 -7.99 11.65
N GLU A 34 10.27 -7.85 12.76
CA GLU A 34 9.26 -8.81 13.22
C GLU A 34 7.85 -8.44 12.69
N ASN A 35 6.98 -9.43 12.61
CA ASN A 35 5.57 -9.29 12.21
C ASN A 35 5.41 -8.52 10.89
N VAL A 36 6.26 -8.81 9.90
CA VAL A 36 6.23 -8.12 8.60
C VAL A 36 5.00 -8.53 7.81
N ILE A 37 4.29 -7.53 7.30
CA ILE A 37 3.24 -7.69 6.28
C ILE A 37 3.63 -6.84 5.09
N VAL A 38 3.77 -7.47 3.93
CA VAL A 38 4.03 -6.76 2.68
C VAL A 38 2.74 -6.12 2.20
N VAL A 39 2.75 -4.81 1.92
CA VAL A 39 1.63 -4.06 1.35
C VAL A 39 2.12 -3.28 0.16
N SER A 40 1.70 -3.63 -1.05
CA SER A 40 2.22 -2.96 -2.23
C SER A 40 1.27 -2.94 -3.42
N ASP A 41 1.43 -1.87 -4.22
CA ASP A 41 0.94 -1.71 -5.59
C ASP A 41 2.16 -1.91 -6.52
N PRO A 42 2.54 -3.16 -6.88
CA PRO A 42 3.75 -3.44 -7.64
C PRO A 42 3.67 -2.87 -9.05
N PRO A 43 4.80 -2.71 -9.77
CA PRO A 43 4.77 -2.38 -11.20
C PRO A 43 3.92 -3.39 -11.96
N PHE A 44 3.14 -2.93 -12.98
CA PHE A 44 2.12 -3.77 -13.63
C PHE A 44 2.59 -4.48 -14.89
N ASN A 45 3.83 -4.28 -15.28
CA ASN A 45 4.43 -4.85 -16.50
C ASN A 45 3.65 -4.54 -17.80
N ILE A 46 3.08 -3.34 -17.88
CA ILE A 46 2.26 -2.86 -19.00
C ILE A 46 3.02 -1.91 -19.92
N GLY A 47 4.32 -1.74 -19.72
CA GLY A 47 5.16 -0.84 -20.50
C GLY A 47 5.04 0.62 -20.09
N TYR A 48 4.77 0.90 -18.81
CA TYR A 48 4.74 2.25 -18.32
C TYR A 48 6.15 2.86 -18.30
N HIS A 49 6.26 4.15 -18.62
CA HIS A 49 7.55 4.84 -18.66
C HIS A 49 7.95 5.27 -17.24
N TYR A 50 8.83 4.50 -16.60
CA TYR A 50 9.58 4.90 -15.41
C TYR A 50 11.01 5.27 -15.83
N ASP A 51 11.65 6.19 -15.12
CA ASP A 51 12.98 6.70 -15.52
C ASP A 51 14.08 5.63 -15.48
N LYS A 52 14.05 4.73 -14.50
CA LYS A 52 15.08 3.68 -14.32
C LYS A 52 14.57 2.25 -14.45
N TYR A 53 13.27 2.03 -14.31
CA TYR A 53 12.67 0.70 -14.39
C TYR A 53 12.00 0.48 -15.75
N LYS A 54 12.35 -0.61 -16.40
CA LYS A 54 11.64 -1.06 -17.62
C LYS A 54 10.42 -1.87 -17.20
N ASP A 55 9.26 -1.24 -17.19
CA ASP A 55 7.96 -1.88 -16.92
C ASP A 55 7.51 -2.77 -18.09
N LYS A 56 8.42 -3.58 -18.59
CA LYS A 56 8.21 -4.54 -19.69
C LYS A 56 9.27 -5.62 -19.63
N MET A 57 9.10 -6.54 -18.70
CA MET A 57 9.93 -7.75 -18.60
C MET A 57 9.16 -8.97 -19.14
N PRO A 58 9.85 -10.07 -19.48
CA PRO A 58 9.21 -11.33 -19.80
C PRO A 58 8.20 -11.74 -18.72
N VAL A 59 7.02 -12.22 -19.11
CA VAL A 59 5.95 -12.55 -18.16
C VAL A 59 6.39 -13.56 -17.10
N ALA A 60 7.25 -14.51 -17.45
CA ALA A 60 7.78 -15.49 -16.50
C ALA A 60 8.61 -14.82 -15.40
N GLU A 61 9.56 -13.95 -15.77
CA GLU A 61 10.43 -13.22 -14.85
C GLU A 61 9.62 -12.27 -13.95
N TYR A 62 8.62 -11.59 -14.52
CA TYR A 62 7.72 -10.73 -13.77
C TYR A 62 7.01 -11.49 -12.64
N PHE A 63 6.43 -12.65 -12.96
CA PHE A 63 5.75 -13.45 -11.94
C PHE A 63 6.72 -14.17 -10.99
N GLU A 64 7.96 -14.43 -11.38
CA GLU A 64 9.01 -14.89 -10.47
C GLU A 64 9.32 -13.82 -9.41
N MET A 65 9.51 -12.57 -9.83
CA MET A 65 9.70 -11.44 -8.93
C MET A 65 8.50 -11.27 -7.99
N LEU A 66 7.26 -11.27 -8.50
CA LEU A 66 6.07 -11.15 -7.65
C LEU A 66 5.95 -12.34 -6.68
N SER A 67 6.25 -13.56 -7.12
CA SER A 67 6.21 -14.75 -6.27
C SER A 67 7.27 -14.72 -5.17
N PHE A 68 8.45 -14.21 -5.47
CA PHE A 68 9.52 -14.00 -4.49
C PHE A 68 9.06 -13.03 -3.39
N VAL A 69 8.44 -11.91 -3.77
CA VAL A 69 8.01 -10.86 -2.84
C VAL A 69 6.77 -11.26 -2.04
N PHE A 70 5.77 -11.87 -2.67
CA PHE A 70 4.45 -12.09 -2.07
C PHE A 70 4.18 -13.55 -1.65
N GLY A 71 5.02 -14.48 -2.07
CA GLY A 71 4.75 -15.91 -1.89
C GLY A 71 5.02 -16.45 -0.49
N ASN A 72 5.98 -15.89 0.26
CA ASN A 72 6.47 -16.47 1.52
C ASN A 72 6.21 -15.60 2.75
N THR A 73 5.53 -14.46 2.60
CA THR A 73 5.27 -13.50 3.67
C THR A 73 3.80 -13.10 3.63
N PRO A 74 3.12 -12.90 4.77
CA PRO A 74 1.78 -12.32 4.77
C PRO A 74 1.76 -11.05 3.94
N SER A 75 0.83 -10.95 2.99
CA SER A 75 0.89 -9.86 2.01
C SER A 75 -0.48 -9.34 1.59
N VAL A 76 -0.50 -8.06 1.20
CA VAL A 76 -1.63 -7.38 0.57
C VAL A 76 -1.17 -6.82 -0.76
N VAL A 77 -1.72 -7.35 -1.83
CA VAL A 77 -1.33 -7.02 -3.20
C VAL A 77 -2.46 -6.27 -3.89
N ILE A 78 -2.12 -5.12 -4.49
CA ILE A 78 -3.05 -4.33 -5.29
C ILE A 78 -2.72 -4.57 -6.76
N HIS A 79 -3.68 -5.11 -7.51
CA HIS A 79 -3.46 -5.34 -8.94
C HIS A 79 -4.78 -5.44 -9.72
N TYR A 80 -4.69 -5.59 -11.02
CA TYR A 80 -5.85 -6.01 -11.82
C TYR A 80 -6.24 -7.45 -11.47
N PRO A 81 -7.54 -7.79 -11.47
CA PRO A 81 -8.01 -9.12 -11.06
C PRO A 81 -7.34 -10.27 -11.81
N GLU A 82 -7.14 -10.11 -13.13
CA GLU A 82 -6.54 -11.15 -13.98
C GLU A 82 -5.11 -11.50 -13.54
N GLU A 83 -4.35 -10.49 -13.10
CA GLU A 83 -2.96 -10.68 -12.66
C GLU A 83 -2.91 -11.26 -11.24
N LEU A 84 -3.86 -10.89 -10.37
CA LEU A 84 -3.99 -11.51 -9.03
C LEU A 84 -4.33 -12.99 -9.13
N TYR A 85 -5.17 -13.41 -10.07
CA TYR A 85 -5.48 -14.84 -10.26
C TYR A 85 -4.25 -15.62 -10.72
N LYS A 86 -3.45 -15.07 -11.63
CA LYS A 86 -2.17 -15.67 -12.08
C LYS A 86 -1.18 -15.77 -10.92
N LEU A 87 -1.06 -14.70 -10.11
CA LEU A 87 -0.18 -14.69 -8.94
C LEU A 87 -0.63 -15.75 -7.92
N ALA A 88 -1.92 -15.77 -7.56
CA ALA A 88 -2.48 -16.73 -6.61
C ALA A 88 -2.23 -18.19 -7.05
N PHE A 89 -2.43 -18.48 -8.33
CA PHE A 89 -2.13 -19.78 -8.90
C PHE A 89 -0.63 -20.12 -8.79
N ARG A 90 0.25 -19.15 -9.09
CA ARG A 90 1.69 -19.37 -9.11
C ARG A 90 2.30 -19.58 -7.73
N ILE A 91 1.84 -18.83 -6.72
CA ILE A 91 2.27 -19.01 -5.33
C ILE A 91 1.55 -20.17 -4.61
N GLY A 92 0.55 -20.78 -5.25
CA GLY A 92 -0.21 -21.89 -4.67
C GLY A 92 -1.09 -21.51 -3.49
N LYS A 93 -1.53 -20.24 -3.41
CA LYS A 93 -2.33 -19.71 -2.29
C LYS A 93 -3.58 -19.00 -2.78
N PHE A 94 -4.66 -19.12 -2.00
CA PHE A 94 -5.86 -18.31 -2.20
C PHE A 94 -5.87 -17.15 -1.21
N PRO A 95 -6.35 -15.96 -1.61
CA PRO A 95 -6.47 -14.84 -0.68
C PRO A 95 -7.53 -15.12 0.38
N GLU A 96 -7.27 -14.76 1.63
CA GLU A 96 -8.22 -14.80 2.75
C GLU A 96 -9.39 -13.83 2.54
N ARG A 97 -9.13 -12.74 1.81
CA ARG A 97 -10.13 -11.74 1.41
C ARG A 97 -9.66 -11.01 0.15
N VAL A 98 -10.63 -10.60 -0.66
CA VAL A 98 -10.45 -9.67 -1.76
C VAL A 98 -11.38 -8.47 -1.54
N VAL A 99 -10.86 -7.27 -1.79
CA VAL A 99 -11.60 -6.01 -1.78
C VAL A 99 -11.53 -5.41 -3.18
N SER A 100 -12.66 -5.00 -3.73
CA SER A 100 -12.69 -4.29 -5.01
C SER A 100 -12.61 -2.78 -4.78
N TRP A 101 -11.48 -2.18 -5.22
CA TRP A 101 -11.31 -0.73 -5.27
C TRP A 101 -11.72 -0.23 -6.64
N VAL A 102 -12.85 0.51 -6.69
CA VAL A 102 -13.43 1.06 -7.90
C VAL A 102 -13.19 2.57 -7.99
N TYR A 103 -13.01 3.06 -9.20
CA TYR A 103 -12.74 4.47 -9.49
C TYR A 103 -13.19 4.85 -10.90
N ASN A 104 -13.43 6.14 -11.12
CA ASN A 104 -13.74 6.66 -12.46
C ASN A 104 -12.45 6.99 -13.22
N SER A 105 -12.27 6.39 -14.38
CA SER A 105 -11.18 6.68 -15.32
C SER A 105 -11.71 6.75 -16.76
N ASN A 106 -10.88 7.26 -17.69
CA ASN A 106 -11.19 7.28 -19.11
C ASN A 106 -10.76 5.98 -19.83
N THR A 107 -10.45 4.92 -19.09
CA THR A 107 -10.06 3.61 -19.62
C THR A 107 -11.14 2.58 -19.37
N ALA A 108 -11.10 1.45 -20.05
CA ALA A 108 -12.03 0.35 -19.84
C ALA A 108 -11.87 -0.30 -18.42
N LYS A 109 -10.69 -0.22 -17.84
CA LYS A 109 -10.43 -0.75 -16.49
C LYS A 109 -10.81 0.29 -15.43
N GLN A 110 -11.87 0.01 -14.67
CA GLN A 110 -12.48 0.91 -13.69
C GLN A 110 -12.30 0.42 -12.25
N HIS A 111 -11.51 -0.64 -12.04
CA HIS A 111 -11.21 -1.15 -10.71
C HIS A 111 -9.87 -1.88 -10.65
N ARG A 112 -9.36 -2.02 -9.45
CA ARG A 112 -8.31 -2.94 -9.05
C ARG A 112 -8.80 -3.74 -7.86
N ASP A 113 -8.32 -4.95 -7.73
CA ASP A 113 -8.56 -5.75 -6.54
C ASP A 113 -7.39 -5.65 -5.58
N ILE A 114 -7.71 -5.77 -4.30
CA ILE A 114 -6.78 -5.76 -3.16
C ILE A 114 -6.91 -7.13 -2.51
N ALA A 115 -5.94 -7.98 -2.72
CA ALA A 115 -5.95 -9.37 -2.25
C ALA A 115 -5.09 -9.52 -0.99
N PHE A 116 -5.64 -10.13 0.06
CA PHE A 116 -5.00 -10.38 1.34
C PHE A 116 -4.58 -11.85 1.39
N PHE A 117 -3.27 -12.13 1.37
CA PHE A 117 -2.71 -13.48 1.46
C PHE A 117 -2.10 -13.71 2.83
N ASP A 118 -2.42 -14.85 3.46
CA ASP A 118 -1.94 -15.25 4.80
C ASP A 118 -2.20 -14.21 5.90
N VAL A 119 -3.11 -13.27 5.69
CA VAL A 119 -3.54 -12.28 6.67
C VAL A 119 -5.04 -11.99 6.54
N LYS A 120 -5.77 -12.03 7.67
CA LYS A 120 -7.20 -11.72 7.72
C LYS A 120 -7.43 -10.26 8.09
N PRO A 121 -8.04 -9.44 7.20
CA PRO A 121 -8.34 -8.05 7.53
C PRO A 121 -9.47 -7.94 8.55
N ASN A 122 -9.30 -7.05 9.54
CA ASN A 122 -10.34 -6.70 10.50
C ASN A 122 -11.12 -5.46 10.06
N PHE A 123 -12.16 -5.64 9.26
CA PHE A 123 -12.99 -4.52 8.78
C PHE A 123 -13.73 -3.74 9.88
N ASN A 124 -13.77 -4.25 11.11
CA ASN A 124 -14.34 -3.52 12.25
C ASN A 124 -13.36 -2.48 12.83
N ALA A 125 -12.07 -2.57 12.52
CA ALA A 125 -11.05 -1.63 13.01
C ALA A 125 -11.17 -0.24 12.37
N VAL A 126 -11.70 -0.16 11.15
CA VAL A 126 -11.87 1.10 10.41
C VAL A 126 -13.34 1.45 10.29
N ARG A 127 -13.65 2.74 10.49
CA ARG A 127 -15.01 3.27 10.37
C ARG A 127 -15.13 4.15 9.12
N GLN A 128 -16.27 4.01 8.45
CA GLN A 128 -16.68 4.86 7.33
C GLN A 128 -18.02 5.56 7.64
N PRO A 129 -18.30 6.71 7.02
CA PRO A 129 -19.56 7.41 7.25
C PRO A 129 -20.78 6.52 6.96
N TYR A 130 -21.84 6.69 7.71
CA TYR A 130 -23.10 6.05 7.40
C TYR A 130 -23.67 6.62 6.10
N LYS A 131 -24.12 5.75 5.18
CA LYS A 131 -24.67 6.15 3.88
C LYS A 131 -26.09 6.75 3.98
N ASN A 132 -26.91 6.27 4.92
CA ASN A 132 -28.31 6.71 5.07
C ASN A 132 -28.58 7.13 6.52
N LEU A 133 -28.40 8.41 6.80
CA LEU A 133 -28.62 8.97 8.14
C LEU A 133 -30.10 8.97 8.58
N ASN A 134 -31.05 8.79 7.64
CA ASN A 134 -32.48 8.74 7.93
C ASN A 134 -32.96 7.33 8.32
N ASP A 135 -32.12 6.29 8.20
CA ASP A 135 -32.46 4.93 8.65
C ASP A 135 -32.54 4.90 10.19
N LYS A 136 -33.69 4.48 10.72
CA LYS A 136 -33.95 4.41 12.19
C LYS A 136 -32.90 3.58 12.94
N ARG A 137 -32.37 2.51 12.32
CA ARG A 137 -31.33 1.66 12.92
C ARG A 137 -30.00 2.41 13.01
N ILE A 138 -29.70 3.26 12.03
CA ILE A 138 -28.50 4.11 12.01
C ILE A 138 -28.65 5.23 13.03
N GLN A 139 -29.81 5.87 13.11
CA GLN A 139 -30.09 6.88 14.14
C GLN A 139 -29.93 6.32 15.56
N LYS A 140 -30.44 5.10 15.80
CA LYS A 140 -30.21 4.41 17.08
C LYS A 140 -28.71 4.20 17.37
N ARG A 141 -27.93 3.75 16.38
CA ARG A 141 -26.46 3.59 16.55
C ARG A 141 -25.74 4.89 16.83
N ILE A 142 -26.16 5.99 16.18
CA ILE A 142 -25.58 7.32 16.43
C ILE A 142 -25.93 7.76 17.86
N ALA A 143 -27.16 7.56 18.30
CA ALA A 143 -27.58 7.85 19.68
C ALA A 143 -26.81 7.02 20.73
N GLU A 144 -26.36 5.80 20.38
CA GLU A 144 -25.46 4.95 21.17
C GLU A 144 -23.98 5.37 21.07
N GLY A 145 -23.65 6.51 20.44
CA GLY A 145 -22.29 7.04 20.33
C GLY A 145 -21.42 6.36 19.25
N LYS A 146 -22.00 5.56 18.33
CA LYS A 146 -21.25 4.93 17.25
C LYS A 146 -21.02 5.91 16.11
N THR A 147 -19.76 6.10 15.72
CA THR A 147 -19.32 7.15 14.77
C THR A 147 -19.38 6.77 13.31
N GLY A 148 -19.71 5.50 12.96
CA GLY A 148 -19.77 5.07 11.55
C GLY A 148 -20.03 3.57 11.39
N ALA A 149 -20.20 3.15 10.15
CA ALA A 149 -20.23 1.74 9.75
C ALA A 149 -18.81 1.15 9.70
N ARG A 150 -18.70 -0.18 9.80
CA ARG A 150 -17.45 -0.88 9.48
C ARG A 150 -17.10 -0.68 8.00
N LEU A 151 -15.86 -0.88 7.60
CA LEU A 151 -15.51 -1.01 6.19
C LEU A 151 -16.20 -2.24 5.57
N TYR A 152 -16.41 -2.15 4.29
CA TYR A 152 -16.89 -3.27 3.45
C TYR A 152 -15.77 -3.69 2.49
N ASP A 153 -16.02 -4.68 1.67
CA ASP A 153 -15.10 -5.19 0.64
C ASP A 153 -15.29 -4.53 -0.74
N TRP A 154 -15.86 -3.34 -0.76
CA TRP A 154 -16.04 -2.52 -1.95
C TRP A 154 -15.78 -1.05 -1.60
N TRP A 155 -14.77 -0.44 -2.25
CA TRP A 155 -14.36 0.94 -2.01
C TRP A 155 -14.47 1.77 -3.27
N ASN A 156 -15.18 2.88 -3.20
CA ASN A 156 -15.29 3.85 -4.29
C ASN A 156 -14.44 5.08 -3.93
N ILE A 157 -13.17 5.04 -4.33
CA ILE A 157 -12.18 6.09 -4.06
C ILE A 157 -11.51 6.45 -5.38
N ASN A 158 -11.61 7.70 -5.79
CA ASN A 158 -11.03 8.15 -7.06
C ASN A 158 -9.49 8.08 -7.03
N GLN A 159 -8.90 7.80 -8.20
CA GLN A 159 -7.46 7.90 -8.41
C GLN A 159 -6.96 9.34 -8.24
N VAL A 160 -5.69 9.50 -7.89
CA VAL A 160 -5.03 10.82 -7.85
C VAL A 160 -4.90 11.34 -9.28
N LYS A 161 -5.63 12.42 -9.59
CA LYS A 161 -5.60 13.05 -10.92
C LYS A 161 -4.42 14.03 -11.01
N ASN A 162 -3.96 14.32 -12.23
CA ASN A 162 -2.87 15.25 -12.48
C ASN A 162 -3.09 16.69 -11.95
N VAL A 163 -4.34 17.07 -11.73
CA VAL A 163 -4.75 18.37 -11.17
C VAL A 163 -4.94 18.33 -9.64
N SER A 164 -4.70 17.21 -8.99
CA SER A 164 -4.82 17.09 -7.53
C SER A 164 -3.69 17.85 -6.84
N LYS A 165 -4.00 18.53 -5.71
CA LYS A 165 -2.99 19.19 -4.86
C LYS A 165 -1.94 18.23 -4.29
N ASP A 166 -2.31 16.95 -4.13
CA ASP A 166 -1.44 15.92 -3.58
C ASP A 166 -0.63 15.19 -4.65
N LYS A 167 -0.78 15.56 -5.94
CA LYS A 167 -0.08 14.92 -7.05
C LYS A 167 1.40 15.30 -7.04
N THR A 168 2.24 14.25 -7.07
CA THR A 168 3.68 14.35 -7.29
C THR A 168 4.04 14.08 -8.76
N ASN A 169 5.31 14.19 -9.10
CA ASN A 169 5.81 13.78 -10.42
C ASN A 169 5.77 12.26 -10.65
N HIS A 170 5.46 11.46 -9.62
CA HIS A 170 5.28 10.02 -9.79
C HIS A 170 4.01 9.75 -10.61
N PRO A 171 4.11 9.01 -11.73
CA PRO A 171 3.01 8.87 -12.68
C PRO A 171 1.80 8.11 -12.12
N CYS A 172 2.03 7.08 -11.31
CA CYS A 172 1.02 6.16 -10.80
C CYS A 172 0.83 6.30 -9.27
N GLN A 173 0.71 7.55 -8.78
CA GLN A 173 0.53 7.78 -7.35
C GLN A 173 -0.80 7.22 -6.85
N MET A 174 -0.75 6.37 -5.82
CA MET A 174 -1.92 5.82 -5.14
C MET A 174 -2.61 6.86 -4.25
N PRO A 175 -3.94 6.79 -4.08
CA PRO A 175 -4.64 7.57 -3.06
C PRO A 175 -4.25 7.13 -1.65
N VAL A 176 -3.89 8.08 -0.78
CA VAL A 176 -3.54 7.81 0.63
C VAL A 176 -4.70 7.13 1.37
N GLU A 177 -5.95 7.48 1.06
CA GLU A 177 -7.15 6.89 1.66
C GLU A 177 -7.24 5.38 1.42
N VAL A 178 -6.88 4.88 0.23
CA VAL A 178 -6.85 3.45 -0.07
C VAL A 178 -5.83 2.75 0.83
N MET A 179 -4.61 3.29 0.93
CA MET A 179 -3.57 2.74 1.79
C MET A 179 -3.93 2.80 3.28
N LYS A 180 -4.56 3.88 3.75
CA LYS A 180 -5.07 3.99 5.13
C LYS A 180 -6.12 2.93 5.44
N ASN A 181 -7.01 2.65 4.52
CA ASN A 181 -8.01 1.59 4.67
C ASN A 181 -7.35 0.20 4.74
N ILE A 182 -6.36 -0.08 3.88
CA ILE A 182 -5.61 -1.34 3.92
C ILE A 182 -4.89 -1.48 5.26
N ILE A 183 -4.06 -0.50 5.62
CA ILE A 183 -3.22 -0.55 6.83
C ILE A 183 -4.07 -0.57 8.10
N GLY A 184 -5.19 0.17 8.11
CA GLY A 184 -6.09 0.24 9.25
C GLY A 184 -6.81 -1.07 9.58
N VAL A 185 -6.98 -1.98 8.61
CA VAL A 185 -7.59 -3.30 8.84
C VAL A 185 -6.57 -4.40 9.17
N LEU A 186 -5.26 -4.09 9.09
CA LEU A 186 -4.18 -5.03 9.44
C LEU A 186 -3.87 -5.01 10.95
N PRO A 187 -3.25 -6.06 11.51
CA PRO A 187 -2.82 -6.11 12.91
C PRO A 187 -2.01 -4.87 13.29
N ALA A 188 -2.30 -4.28 14.46
CA ALA A 188 -1.73 -3.00 14.87
C ALA A 188 -0.21 -3.07 15.13
N ASP A 189 0.30 -4.23 15.52
CA ASP A 189 1.70 -4.51 15.82
C ASP A 189 2.54 -4.88 14.58
N ALA A 190 1.90 -5.02 13.41
CA ALA A 190 2.60 -5.36 12.19
C ALA A 190 3.56 -4.25 11.73
N THR A 191 4.72 -4.66 11.21
CA THR A 191 5.61 -3.81 10.42
C THR A 191 5.18 -3.88 8.96
N ILE A 192 4.83 -2.76 8.37
CA ILE A 192 4.40 -2.68 6.97
C ILE A 192 5.64 -2.54 6.09
N LEU A 193 5.80 -3.45 5.13
CA LEU A 193 6.88 -3.40 4.13
C LEU A 193 6.30 -3.11 2.75
N ASP A 194 6.75 -2.03 2.11
CA ASP A 194 6.44 -1.76 0.70
C ASP A 194 7.73 -1.84 -0.12
N PRO A 195 7.96 -2.96 -0.85
CA PRO A 195 9.15 -3.17 -1.65
C PRO A 195 9.15 -2.40 -2.98
N PHE A 196 8.05 -1.70 -3.32
CA PHE A 196 7.88 -0.88 -4.51
C PHE A 196 7.24 0.45 -4.14
N MET A 197 7.80 1.16 -3.13
CA MET A 197 7.09 2.27 -2.48
C MET A 197 6.85 3.49 -3.38
N GLY A 198 7.56 3.63 -4.51
CA GLY A 198 7.42 4.75 -5.43
C GLY A 198 7.54 6.10 -4.72
N SER A 199 6.52 6.93 -4.85
CA SER A 199 6.45 8.23 -4.16
C SER A 199 6.07 8.14 -2.67
N GLY A 200 6.05 6.96 -2.06
CA GLY A 200 5.90 6.74 -0.62
C GLY A 200 4.48 6.86 -0.08
N THR A 201 3.44 6.57 -0.86
CA THR A 201 2.04 6.70 -0.40
C THR A 201 1.72 5.76 0.77
N THR A 202 2.24 4.52 0.75
CA THR A 202 2.12 3.56 1.84
C THR A 202 2.77 4.10 3.12
N GLY A 203 3.98 4.67 3.00
CA GLY A 203 4.69 5.30 4.12
C GLY A 203 3.97 6.51 4.70
N VAL A 204 3.37 7.36 3.85
CA VAL A 204 2.51 8.48 4.30
C VAL A 204 1.33 7.96 5.11
N ALA A 205 0.65 6.91 4.63
CA ALA A 205 -0.47 6.32 5.35
C ALA A 205 -0.02 5.69 6.69
N CYS A 206 1.15 5.05 6.73
CA CYS A 206 1.74 4.52 7.96
C CYS A 206 2.06 5.63 8.97
N ALA A 207 2.70 6.72 8.52
CA ALA A 207 3.02 7.88 9.36
C ALA A 207 1.75 8.50 9.98
N GLU A 208 0.70 8.72 9.17
CA GLU A 208 -0.57 9.27 9.66
C GLU A 208 -1.34 8.33 10.62
N LEU A 209 -1.07 7.02 10.55
CA LEU A 209 -1.69 6.01 11.42
C LEU A 209 -0.78 5.56 12.58
N GLY A 210 0.41 6.13 12.72
CA GLY A 210 1.38 5.75 13.75
C GLY A 210 1.87 4.31 13.62
N ARG A 211 2.08 3.80 12.38
CA ARG A 211 2.45 2.42 12.10
C ARG A 211 3.93 2.30 11.73
N ARG A 212 4.55 1.18 12.09
CA ARG A 212 5.92 0.87 11.65
C ARG A 212 5.94 0.62 10.15
N PHE A 213 6.93 1.20 9.46
CA PHE A 213 7.05 1.13 8.02
C PHE A 213 8.50 0.95 7.56
N VAL A 214 8.69 0.06 6.59
CA VAL A 214 9.91 -0.06 5.80
C VAL A 214 9.53 0.10 4.33
N GLY A 215 10.15 1.05 3.63
CA GLY A 215 9.93 1.28 2.22
C GLY A 215 11.19 1.06 1.40
N ILE A 216 11.09 0.37 0.26
CA ILE A 216 12.19 0.19 -0.67
C ILE A 216 11.82 0.84 -2.00
N GLU A 217 12.74 1.62 -2.57
CA GLU A 217 12.58 2.26 -3.87
C GLU A 217 13.89 2.25 -4.64
N LEU A 218 13.82 1.80 -5.89
CA LEU A 218 14.96 1.70 -6.79
C LEU A 218 15.38 3.07 -7.34
N ASP A 219 14.38 3.88 -7.74
CA ASP A 219 14.65 5.19 -8.33
C ASP A 219 14.92 6.24 -7.27
N LYS A 220 16.13 6.85 -7.34
CA LYS A 220 16.55 7.89 -6.38
C LYS A 220 15.63 9.11 -6.37
N GLY A 221 15.08 9.49 -7.52
CA GLY A 221 14.17 10.64 -7.61
C GLY A 221 12.85 10.38 -6.89
N TYR A 222 12.25 9.19 -7.08
CA TYR A 222 11.05 8.77 -6.35
C TYR A 222 11.34 8.56 -4.86
N PHE A 223 12.50 8.01 -4.52
CA PHE A 223 12.96 7.88 -3.15
C PHE A 223 13.01 9.25 -2.43
N ASP A 224 13.59 10.29 -3.06
CA ASP A 224 13.66 11.64 -2.47
C ASP A 224 12.27 12.29 -2.31
N ILE A 225 11.36 12.04 -3.25
CA ILE A 225 9.95 12.42 -3.13
C ILE A 225 9.30 11.72 -1.93
N ALA A 226 9.52 10.42 -1.78
CA ALA A 226 8.99 9.64 -0.67
C ALA A 226 9.48 10.15 0.68
N ILE A 227 10.78 10.43 0.84
CA ILE A 227 11.36 11.04 2.05
C ILE A 227 10.60 12.31 2.42
N SER A 228 10.47 13.25 1.47
CA SER A 228 9.83 14.54 1.71
C SER A 228 8.38 14.39 2.18
N ARG A 229 7.61 13.53 1.51
CA ARG A 229 6.19 13.29 1.83
C ARG A 229 6.00 12.61 3.17
N ILE A 230 6.76 11.57 3.44
CA ILE A 230 6.65 10.79 4.67
C ILE A 230 7.10 11.63 5.87
N THR A 231 8.20 12.40 5.75
CA THR A 231 8.66 13.30 6.83
C THR A 231 7.60 14.35 7.18
N VAL A 232 6.90 14.90 6.18
CA VAL A 232 5.81 15.86 6.43
C VAL A 232 4.62 15.19 7.14
N ALA A 233 4.27 13.97 6.74
CA ALA A 233 3.17 13.22 7.35
C ALA A 233 3.49 12.84 8.80
N GLU A 234 4.73 12.40 9.08
CA GLU A 234 5.20 12.04 10.43
C GLU A 234 5.09 13.22 11.41
N LYS A 235 5.52 14.41 10.98
CA LYS A 235 5.39 15.64 11.79
C LYS A 235 3.93 15.95 12.15
N ARG A 236 3.01 15.81 11.17
CA ARG A 236 1.57 16.05 11.39
C ARG A 236 0.94 15.00 12.31
N GLY A 237 1.37 13.74 12.19
CA GLY A 237 0.92 12.65 13.05
C GLY A 237 1.31 12.85 14.50
N GLY A 238 2.54 13.31 14.78
CA GLY A 238 3.03 13.64 16.12
C GLY A 238 2.28 14.79 16.81
N GLU A 239 1.88 15.82 16.05
CA GLU A 239 1.11 16.95 16.58
C GLU A 239 -0.33 16.57 16.98
N ASN A 240 -0.93 15.57 16.34
CA ASN A 240 -2.29 15.10 16.64
C ASN A 240 -2.35 14.06 17.74
N GLY A 241 -1.23 13.44 18.11
CA GLY A 241 -1.12 12.45 19.19
C GLY A 241 -0.98 13.05 20.60
N CYS A 242 -0.79 14.37 20.71
CA CYS A 242 -0.63 15.10 21.99
C CYS A 242 -1.92 15.81 22.47
N LYS A 243 -3.11 15.40 22.02
CA LYS A 243 -4.37 15.98 22.51
C LYS A 243 -5.22 14.95 23.22
#